data_f0c54920e9cbcbf20e6117b3ff8a85ca
#
_entry.id   f0c54920e9cbcbf20e6117b3ff8a85ca
#
_cell.length_a   1.000
_cell.length_b   1.000
_cell.length_c   1.000
_cell.angle_alpha   90.00
_cell.angle_beta   90.00
_cell.angle_gamma   90.00
#
_symmetry.space_group_name_H-M   'P 1'
#
loop_
_entity.id
_entity.type
_entity.pdbx_description
1 polymer ?
#
loop_
_entity_poly.entity_id
_entity_poly.type
_entity_poly.pdbx_seq_one_letter_code
_entity_poly.pdbx_strand_id
1 'polypeptide(L)'
;RRRLAGRYGRDLVRLKRLVDTLGTDCVGASETLWAELAFAAEAEMVLHLDDLLLRRTRLGLLLPGGGAAYLPRIRALCQARLGWDDPRWEREQQAYLDLWRRHYSLPV
;
A
#
# COMPACT_ATOMS: atom_id res chain seq x y z
N ARG A 1 5.95 11.69 13.94
CA ARG A 1 6.13 10.27 14.15
C ARG A 1 7.53 9.84 13.84
N ARG A 2 8.12 9.11 14.75
CA ARG A 2 9.49 8.65 14.60
C ARG A 2 9.68 7.80 13.33
N ARG A 3 8.70 6.97 13.06
CA ARG A 3 8.72 6.10 11.90
C ARG A 3 8.85 6.88 10.60
N LEU A 4 8.10 7.97 10.49
CA LEU A 4 8.14 8.80 9.29
C LEU A 4 9.49 9.47 9.12
N ALA A 5 10.00 10.06 10.19
CA ALA A 5 11.27 10.77 10.13
C ALA A 5 12.43 9.82 9.77
N GLY A 6 12.46 8.64 10.39
CA GLY A 6 13.54 7.71 10.15
C GLY A 6 13.55 7.09 8.77
N ARG A 7 12.38 6.95 8.17
CA ARG A 7 12.27 6.26 6.88
C ARG A 7 12.40 7.18 5.68
N TYR A 8 11.89 8.40 5.78
CA TYR A 8 11.65 9.22 4.60
C TYR A 8 12.56 10.44 4.49
N GLY A 9 13.50 10.61 5.37
CA GLY A 9 14.48 11.68 5.33
C GLY A 9 14.30 12.76 4.27
N ARG A 10 14.89 12.53 3.09
CA ARG A 10 14.85 13.52 2.02
C ARG A 10 13.45 13.79 1.48
N ASP A 11 12.59 12.81 1.53
CA ASP A 11 11.25 12.90 0.97
C ASP A 11 10.20 13.30 2.00
N LEU A 12 10.66 13.73 3.18
CA LEU A 12 9.75 14.08 4.25
C LEU A 12 8.78 15.20 3.86
N VAL A 13 9.25 16.16 3.05
CA VAL A 13 8.40 17.26 2.59
C VAL A 13 7.26 16.74 1.72
N ARG A 14 7.57 15.82 0.81
CA ARG A 14 6.53 15.21 -0.04
C ARG A 14 5.54 14.42 0.80
N LEU A 15 6.05 13.63 1.74
CA LEU A 15 5.19 12.87 2.62
C LEU A 15 4.30 13.77 3.45
N LYS A 16 4.86 14.89 3.93
CA LYS A 16 4.09 15.84 4.71
C LYS A 16 2.94 16.41 3.91
N ARG A 17 3.16 16.73 2.63
CA ARG A 17 2.08 17.20 1.77
C ARG A 17 0.96 16.17 1.64
N LEU A 18 1.33 14.91 1.51
CA LEU A 18 0.35 13.84 1.45
C LEU A 18 -0.43 13.70 2.75
N VAL A 19 0.26 13.83 3.88
CA VAL A 19 -0.42 13.80 5.18
C VAL A 19 -1.37 14.99 5.31
N ASP A 20 -0.95 16.16 4.87
CA ASP A 20 -1.81 17.35 4.92
C ASP A 20 -3.07 17.17 4.05
N THR A 21 -2.94 16.46 2.93
CA THR A 21 -4.05 16.24 2.02
C THR A 21 -4.93 15.06 2.45
N LEU A 22 -4.32 13.96 2.85
CA LEU A 22 -5.02 12.71 3.12
C LEU A 22 -5.29 12.46 4.61
N GLY A 23 -4.66 13.25 5.48
CA GLY A 23 -4.86 13.09 6.92
C GLY A 23 -3.93 12.06 7.52
N THR A 24 -4.16 11.75 8.79
CA THR A 24 -3.32 10.84 9.55
C THR A 24 -4.02 9.51 9.83
N ASP A 25 -5.05 9.19 9.07
CA ASP A 25 -5.75 7.92 9.21
C ASP A 25 -4.85 6.76 8.81
N CYS A 26 -4.91 5.69 9.56
CA CYS A 26 -4.19 4.47 9.24
C CYS A 26 -5.05 3.53 8.42
N VAL A 27 -4.40 2.63 7.70
CA VAL A 27 -5.09 1.61 6.92
C VAL A 27 -5.54 0.52 7.90
N GLY A 28 -6.84 0.50 8.19
CA GLY A 28 -7.40 -0.48 9.13
C GLY A 28 -6.76 -0.37 10.50
N ALA A 29 -6.42 -1.50 11.08
CA ALA A 29 -5.79 -1.58 12.40
C ALA A 29 -4.27 -1.46 12.33
N SER A 30 -3.71 -1.23 11.15
CA SER A 30 -2.26 -1.10 11.00
C SER A 30 -1.78 0.27 11.48
N GLU A 31 -0.46 0.40 11.60
CA GLU A 31 0.16 1.69 11.91
C GLU A 31 0.52 2.48 10.65
N THR A 32 0.24 1.94 9.49
CA THR A 32 0.59 2.57 8.22
C THR A 32 -0.48 3.58 7.85
N LEU A 33 -0.06 4.81 7.62
CA LEU A 33 -0.98 5.86 7.18
C LEU A 33 -1.35 5.67 5.70
N TRP A 34 -2.56 6.08 5.35
CA TRP A 34 -2.92 6.13 3.92
C TRP A 34 -1.94 6.99 3.13
N ALA A 35 -1.46 8.06 3.75
CA ALA A 35 -0.46 8.94 3.12
C ALA A 35 0.85 8.19 2.84
N GLU A 36 1.27 7.29 3.73
CA GLU A 36 2.47 6.49 3.50
C GLU A 36 2.28 5.54 2.31
N LEU A 37 1.09 4.97 2.17
CA LEU A 37 0.79 4.10 1.06
C LEU A 37 0.83 4.87 -0.26
N ALA A 38 0.23 6.05 -0.29
CA ALA A 38 0.27 6.91 -1.48
C ALA A 38 1.71 7.31 -1.82
N PHE A 39 2.50 7.63 -0.81
CA PHE A 39 3.90 7.97 -1.01
C PHE A 39 4.67 6.82 -1.64
N ALA A 40 4.49 5.61 -1.10
CA ALA A 40 5.17 4.44 -1.65
C ALA A 40 4.77 4.21 -3.12
N ALA A 41 3.50 4.40 -3.43
CA ALA A 41 3.02 4.19 -4.79
C ALA A 41 3.63 5.18 -5.80
N GLU A 42 3.85 6.42 -5.40
CA GLU A 42 4.33 7.43 -6.35
C GLU A 42 5.84 7.65 -6.32
N ALA A 43 6.50 7.34 -5.21
CA ALA A 43 7.90 7.71 -5.03
C ALA A 43 8.85 6.51 -5.03
N GLU A 44 8.38 5.32 -4.71
CA GLU A 44 9.23 4.15 -4.62
C GLU A 44 9.03 3.26 -5.84
N MET A 45 10.02 2.45 -6.16
CA MET A 45 9.91 1.57 -7.30
C MET A 45 8.99 0.40 -6.97
N VAL A 46 7.81 0.40 -7.56
CA VAL A 46 6.81 -0.64 -7.36
C VAL A 46 6.51 -1.28 -8.71
N LEU A 47 6.88 -2.53 -8.85
CA LEU A 47 6.66 -3.27 -10.09
C LEU A 47 5.37 -4.07 -10.08
N HIS A 48 4.98 -4.56 -8.92
CA HIS A 48 3.80 -5.38 -8.74
C HIS A 48 3.09 -4.98 -7.46
N LEU A 49 1.81 -5.32 -7.36
CA LEU A 49 1.02 -4.96 -6.18
C LEU A 49 1.58 -5.57 -4.90
N ASP A 50 2.16 -6.78 -4.97
CA ASP A 50 2.78 -7.39 -3.81
C ASP A 50 4.01 -6.60 -3.34
N ASP A 51 4.72 -5.92 -4.24
CA ASP A 51 5.81 -5.03 -3.82
C ASP A 51 5.26 -3.94 -2.89
N LEU A 52 4.14 -3.35 -3.27
CA LEU A 52 3.56 -2.27 -2.48
C LEU A 52 3.03 -2.76 -1.14
N LEU A 53 2.30 -3.86 -1.15
CA LEU A 53 1.56 -4.30 0.03
C LEU A 53 2.34 -5.23 0.94
N LEU A 54 3.34 -5.92 0.43
CA LEU A 54 4.13 -6.85 1.23
C LEU A 54 5.53 -6.36 1.54
N ARG A 55 6.13 -5.61 0.63
CA ARG A 55 7.52 -5.17 0.82
C ARG A 55 7.64 -3.73 1.30
N ARG A 56 6.87 -2.82 0.69
CA ARG A 56 7.02 -1.40 1.01
C ARG A 56 6.26 -1.00 2.26
N THR A 57 5.08 -1.59 2.47
CA THR A 57 4.23 -1.19 3.58
C THR A 57 3.89 -2.31 4.55
N ARG A 58 4.07 -3.55 4.15
CA ARG A 58 3.71 -4.73 4.94
C ARG A 58 2.23 -4.84 5.29
N LEU A 59 1.39 -4.06 4.62
CA LEU A 59 -0.04 -4.09 4.91
C LEU A 59 -0.64 -5.47 4.68
N GLY A 60 -0.13 -6.19 3.67
CA GLY A 60 -0.63 -7.53 3.38
C GLY A 60 -0.36 -8.51 4.51
N LEU A 61 0.65 -8.26 5.34
CA LEU A 61 0.96 -9.12 6.47
C LEU A 61 0.18 -8.72 7.72
N LEU A 62 -0.19 -7.46 7.83
CA LEU A 62 -0.79 -6.91 9.04
C LEU A 62 -2.31 -6.92 9.02
N LEU A 63 -2.92 -6.95 7.83
CA LEU A 63 -4.37 -6.86 7.71
C LEU A 63 -4.98 -8.23 7.40
N PRO A 64 -6.18 -8.50 7.91
CA PRO A 64 -6.87 -9.75 7.61
C PRO A 64 -7.06 -9.93 6.10
N GLY A 65 -6.89 -11.15 5.63
CA GLY A 65 -7.09 -11.47 4.22
C GLY A 65 -6.15 -10.73 3.28
N GLY A 66 -4.97 -10.33 3.78
CA GLY A 66 -4.02 -9.59 2.96
C GLY A 66 -4.47 -8.18 2.65
N GLY A 67 -5.46 -7.67 3.38
CA GLY A 67 -6.01 -6.34 3.14
C GLY A 67 -7.06 -6.31 2.05
N ALA A 68 -7.63 -7.46 1.69
CA ALA A 68 -8.60 -7.54 0.60
C ALA A 68 -9.77 -6.57 0.76
N ALA A 69 -10.24 -6.38 1.99
CA ALA A 69 -11.37 -5.49 2.25
C ALA A 69 -11.04 -4.03 1.91
N TYR A 70 -9.77 -3.67 1.88
CA TYR A 70 -9.34 -2.29 1.61
C TYR A 70 -8.91 -2.07 0.16
N LEU A 71 -8.88 -3.12 -0.66
CA LEU A 71 -8.41 -3.00 -2.04
C LEU A 71 -9.15 -1.96 -2.87
N PRO A 72 -10.48 -1.80 -2.76
CA PRO A 72 -11.14 -0.74 -3.53
C PRO A 72 -10.61 0.65 -3.20
N ARG A 73 -10.37 0.93 -1.92
CA ARG A 73 -9.82 2.22 -1.53
C ARG A 73 -8.35 2.36 -1.89
N ILE A 74 -7.60 1.27 -1.76
CA ILE A 74 -6.19 1.24 -2.17
C ILE A 74 -6.10 1.53 -3.66
N ARG A 75 -6.98 0.93 -4.46
CA ARG A 75 -7.02 1.19 -5.90
C ARG A 75 -7.30 2.65 -6.20
N ALA A 76 -8.30 3.21 -5.55
CA ALA A 76 -8.66 4.61 -5.77
C ALA A 76 -7.51 5.55 -5.43
N LEU A 77 -6.73 5.21 -4.42
CA LEU A 77 -5.62 6.05 -3.99
C LEU A 77 -4.37 5.86 -4.84
N CYS A 78 -4.07 4.63 -5.23
CA CYS A 78 -2.75 4.27 -5.73
C CYS A 78 -2.68 4.00 -7.23
N GLN A 79 -3.78 3.59 -7.88
CA GLN A 79 -3.70 3.16 -9.27
C GLN A 79 -3.09 4.21 -10.19
N ALA A 80 -3.56 5.44 -10.10
CA ALA A 80 -3.03 6.51 -10.94
C ALA A 80 -1.60 6.88 -10.55
N ARG A 81 -1.31 6.83 -9.27
CA ARG A 81 0.06 7.10 -8.79
C ARG A 81 1.06 6.08 -9.28
N LEU A 82 0.62 4.84 -9.43
CA LEU A 82 1.44 3.77 -9.99
C LEU A 82 1.55 3.85 -11.51
N GLY A 83 0.65 4.61 -12.15
CA GLY A 83 0.62 4.69 -13.60
C GLY A 83 0.03 3.47 -14.25
N TRP A 84 -0.83 2.75 -13.55
CA TRP A 84 -1.44 1.50 -14.05
C TRP A 84 -2.84 1.79 -14.59
N ASP A 85 -3.17 1.20 -15.75
CA ASP A 85 -4.53 1.24 -16.26
C ASP A 85 -5.39 0.18 -15.58
N ASP A 86 -6.68 0.16 -15.89
CA ASP A 86 -7.61 -0.75 -15.25
C ASP A 86 -7.24 -2.23 -15.49
N PRO A 87 -6.95 -2.67 -16.72
CA PRO A 87 -6.54 -4.06 -16.92
C PRO A 87 -5.28 -4.42 -16.14
N ARG A 88 -4.31 -3.50 -16.05
CA ARG A 88 -3.09 -3.75 -15.27
C ARG A 88 -3.42 -3.91 -13.80
N TRP A 89 -4.24 -3.01 -13.25
CA TRP A 89 -4.63 -3.12 -11.85
C TRP A 89 -5.32 -4.45 -11.57
N GLU A 90 -6.25 -4.83 -12.42
CA GLU A 90 -7.02 -6.06 -12.20
C GLU A 90 -6.15 -7.30 -12.22
N ARG A 91 -5.19 -7.36 -13.13
CA ARG A 91 -4.22 -8.46 -13.18
C ARG A 91 -3.37 -8.50 -11.92
N GLU A 92 -2.90 -7.33 -11.49
CA GLU A 92 -2.05 -7.23 -10.31
C GLU A 92 -2.81 -7.62 -9.05
N GLN A 93 -4.05 -7.17 -8.96
CA GLN A 93 -4.88 -7.49 -7.79
C GLN A 93 -5.13 -9.00 -7.71
N GLN A 94 -5.47 -9.62 -8.82
CA GLN A 94 -5.71 -11.06 -8.83
C GLN A 94 -4.43 -11.83 -8.49
N ALA A 95 -3.31 -11.43 -9.07
CA ALA A 95 -2.04 -12.07 -8.78
C ALA A 95 -1.66 -11.91 -7.30
N TYR A 96 -1.89 -10.74 -6.74
CA TYR A 96 -1.62 -10.50 -5.33
C TYR A 96 -2.47 -11.39 -4.43
N LEU A 97 -3.78 -11.47 -4.70
CA LEU A 97 -4.66 -12.27 -3.89
C LEU A 97 -4.33 -13.76 -3.98
N ASP A 98 -3.96 -14.23 -5.17
CA ASP A 98 -3.54 -15.61 -5.35
C ASP A 98 -2.25 -15.91 -4.59
N LEU A 99 -1.29 -14.99 -4.69
CA LEU A 99 -0.02 -15.12 -3.97
C LEU A 99 -0.26 -15.16 -2.46
N TRP A 100 -1.08 -14.25 -1.96
CA TRP A 100 -1.36 -14.18 -0.52
C TRP A 100 -2.02 -15.47 -0.04
N ARG A 101 -3.00 -15.99 -0.78
CA ARG A 101 -3.67 -17.22 -0.41
C ARG A 101 -2.72 -18.42 -0.34
N ARG A 102 -1.77 -18.49 -1.28
CA ARG A 102 -0.84 -19.61 -1.31
C ARG A 102 0.18 -19.56 -0.19
N HIS A 103 0.61 -18.39 0.20
CA HIS A 103 1.76 -18.25 1.08
C HIS A 103 1.42 -17.77 2.49
N TYR A 104 0.31 -17.11 2.68
CA TYR A 104 0.00 -16.48 3.96
C TYR A 104 -1.32 -16.92 4.56
N SER A 105 -2.20 -17.51 3.77
CA SER A 105 -3.46 -18.01 4.28
C SER A 105 -3.23 -19.32 5.01
N LEU A 106 -3.90 -19.48 6.13
CA LEU A 106 -3.81 -20.73 6.87
C LEU A 106 -4.51 -21.85 6.11
N PRO A 107 -3.94 -23.05 6.10
CA PRO A 107 -4.64 -24.20 5.53
C PRO A 107 -5.89 -24.50 6.34
N VAL A 108 -6.91 -24.88 5.67
CA VAL A 108 -8.18 -25.17 6.34
C VAL A 108 -8.51 -26.64 6.22
#